data_100f3b7cbe4fdbe3ee8676191b50598a
#
_entry.id   100f3b7cbe4fdbe3ee8676191b50598a
#
_cell.length_a   1.000
_cell.length_b   1.000
_cell.length_c   1.000
_cell.angle_alpha   90.00
_cell.angle_beta   90.00
_cell.angle_gamma   90.00
#
_symmetry.space_group_name_H-M   'P 1'
#
loop_
_entity.id
_entity.type
_entity.pdbx_description
1 polymer ?
#
loop_
_entity_poly.entity_id
_entity_poly.type
_entity_poly.pdbx_seq_one_letter_code
_entity_poly.pdbx_strand_id
1 'polypeptide(L)'
;MAYSLPRTARSRWPTLYRSLKGDAVPKTFEICPLTPDDGAAVRDLAARLRRWFSPADLRAIDTLLRERPSGWVAHRRDDASELVGFLLDAPMPDPLVREVAWMGVDEALQGRGVGTALLDRAIEGAAAGGLRALEVSTVAASAGYAPYEATRAFYHARGFEDLLIDRDYYWPGGDRLVLRRPIGAHALRPEDR
;
A
#
# COMPACT_ATOMS: atom_id res chain seq x y z
N MET A 1 -9.07 -8.88 24.33
CA MET A 1 -9.47 -7.57 24.91
C MET A 1 -9.47 -6.56 23.79
N ALA A 2 -10.65 -6.05 23.43
CA ALA A 2 -10.79 -5.10 22.33
C ALA A 2 -10.42 -3.71 22.82
N TYR A 3 -9.39 -3.09 22.24
CA TYR A 3 -9.08 -1.69 22.48
C TYR A 3 -10.04 -0.82 21.65
N SER A 4 -10.96 -0.15 22.34
CA SER A 4 -11.84 0.86 21.78
C SER A 4 -11.07 2.17 21.66
N LEU A 5 -10.75 2.63 20.46
CA LEU A 5 -10.14 3.93 20.18
C LEU A 5 -11.23 5.00 19.96
N PRO A 6 -10.99 6.27 20.35
CA PRO A 6 -11.99 7.34 20.30
C PRO A 6 -12.36 7.73 18.86
N ARG A 7 -13.63 8.10 18.69
CA ARG A 7 -14.38 8.35 17.43
C ARG A 7 -14.02 9.64 16.68
N THR A 8 -12.86 10.25 16.84
CA THR A 8 -12.54 11.56 16.22
C THR A 8 -11.16 11.58 15.58
N ALA A 9 -10.99 10.85 14.46
CA ALA A 9 -9.96 11.17 13.50
C ALA A 9 -10.55 10.99 12.10
N ARG A 10 -11.30 12.01 11.65
CA ARG A 10 -11.63 12.15 10.22
C ARG A 10 -10.31 12.29 9.48
N SER A 11 -10.10 11.46 8.47
CA SER A 11 -8.95 11.53 7.57
C SER A 11 -8.88 12.93 6.97
N ARG A 12 -8.01 13.77 7.54
CA ARG A 12 -7.68 15.06 6.95
C ARG A 12 -6.53 14.87 5.95
N TRP A 13 -6.84 14.35 4.79
CA TRP A 13 -6.00 14.65 3.64
C TRP A 13 -6.37 16.06 3.17
N PRO A 14 -5.41 17.00 3.10
CA PRO A 14 -5.72 18.37 2.70
C PRO A 14 -6.21 18.40 1.26
N THR A 15 -7.22 19.22 1.00
CA THR A 15 -7.75 19.60 -0.33
C THR A 15 -6.69 20.25 -1.26
N LEU A 16 -5.44 20.32 -0.83
CA LEU A 16 -4.30 20.95 -1.54
C LEU A 16 -3.69 20.09 -2.65
N TYR A 17 -4.19 18.88 -2.89
CA TYR A 17 -3.54 17.91 -3.78
C TYR A 17 -3.81 18.14 -5.28
N ARG A 18 -4.37 19.27 -5.66
CA ARG A 18 -4.70 19.56 -7.08
C ARG A 18 -3.52 20.06 -7.93
N SER A 19 -2.31 20.19 -7.40
CA SER A 19 -1.22 20.90 -8.08
C SER A 19 0.19 20.34 -7.91
N LEU A 20 0.39 19.03 -7.95
CA LEU A 20 1.73 18.46 -8.14
C LEU A 20 1.77 17.74 -9.50
N LYS A 21 2.08 18.52 -10.55
CA LYS A 21 2.54 17.97 -11.83
C LYS A 21 3.98 17.52 -11.66
N GLY A 22 4.17 16.24 -11.33
CA GLY A 22 5.44 15.54 -11.43
C GLY A 22 5.40 14.66 -12.67
N ASP A 23 6.30 14.88 -13.59
CA ASP A 23 6.42 14.17 -14.86
C ASP A 23 6.68 12.67 -14.70
N ALA A 24 6.10 11.90 -15.66
CA ALA A 24 6.28 10.46 -15.92
C ALA A 24 5.32 9.47 -15.27
N VAL A 25 4.01 9.80 -15.20
CA VAL A 25 2.98 8.75 -15.12
C VAL A 25 2.72 8.23 -16.53
N PRO A 26 2.81 6.91 -16.81
CA PRO A 26 2.44 6.38 -18.12
C PRO A 26 1.07 6.90 -18.53
N LYS A 27 0.91 7.32 -19.80
CA LYS A 27 -0.31 7.98 -20.34
C LYS A 27 -1.59 7.13 -20.26
N THR A 28 -1.50 5.88 -19.78
CA THR A 28 -2.59 4.88 -19.83
C THR A 28 -3.43 4.80 -18.56
N PHE A 29 -3.01 5.39 -17.44
CA PHE A 29 -3.76 5.40 -16.18
C PHE A 29 -3.59 6.70 -15.40
N GLU A 30 -4.47 6.96 -14.45
CA GLU A 30 -4.44 8.09 -13.52
C GLU A 30 -4.54 7.60 -12.09
N ILE A 31 -3.76 8.20 -11.17
CA ILE A 31 -3.82 7.87 -9.74
C ILE A 31 -4.65 8.91 -9.03
N CYS A 32 -5.68 8.43 -8.32
CA CYS A 32 -6.59 9.24 -7.53
C CYS A 32 -6.62 8.78 -6.06
N PRO A 33 -6.95 9.66 -5.11
CA PRO A 33 -7.28 9.21 -3.75
C PRO A 33 -8.46 8.24 -3.80
N LEU A 34 -8.41 7.19 -2.97
CA LEU A 34 -9.51 6.24 -2.82
C LEU A 34 -10.76 6.95 -2.29
N THR A 35 -11.90 6.67 -2.91
CA THR A 35 -13.23 7.11 -2.47
C THR A 35 -14.10 5.92 -2.05
N PRO A 36 -15.19 6.13 -1.30
CA PRO A 36 -16.12 5.04 -0.98
C PRO A 36 -16.72 4.34 -2.22
N ASP A 37 -16.87 5.06 -3.34
CA ASP A 37 -17.43 4.54 -4.58
C ASP A 37 -16.49 3.54 -5.27
N ASP A 38 -15.18 3.61 -5.00
CA ASP A 38 -14.18 2.68 -5.55
C ASP A 38 -14.23 1.30 -4.88
N GLY A 39 -14.90 1.18 -3.73
CA GLY A 39 -14.86 -0.03 -2.90
C GLY A 39 -15.28 -1.31 -3.62
N ALA A 40 -16.30 -1.26 -4.51
CA ALA A 40 -16.71 -2.41 -5.30
C ALA A 40 -15.63 -2.81 -6.31
N ALA A 41 -15.08 -1.86 -7.05
CA ALA A 41 -14.05 -2.10 -8.06
C ALA A 41 -12.74 -2.62 -7.46
N VAL A 42 -12.36 -2.14 -6.26
CA VAL A 42 -11.20 -2.65 -5.51
C VAL A 42 -11.40 -4.11 -5.13
N ARG A 43 -12.58 -4.49 -4.59
CA ARG A 43 -12.90 -5.89 -4.26
C ARG A 43 -12.85 -6.79 -5.49
N ASP A 44 -13.42 -6.34 -6.61
CA ASP A 44 -13.47 -7.09 -7.84
C ASP A 44 -12.05 -7.31 -8.41
N LEU A 45 -11.19 -6.30 -8.39
CA LEU A 45 -9.80 -6.44 -8.80
C LEU A 45 -9.06 -7.39 -7.86
N ALA A 46 -9.17 -7.24 -6.55
CA ALA A 46 -8.55 -8.14 -5.58
C ALA A 46 -9.00 -9.59 -5.77
N ALA A 47 -10.29 -9.82 -6.03
CA ALA A 47 -10.84 -11.16 -6.30
C ALA A 47 -10.29 -11.82 -7.58
N ARG A 48 -9.86 -11.03 -8.58
CA ARG A 48 -9.16 -11.55 -9.76
C ARG A 48 -7.71 -11.95 -9.49
N LEU A 49 -7.06 -11.33 -8.51
CA LEU A 49 -5.66 -11.53 -8.14
C LEU A 49 -5.45 -12.72 -7.18
N ARG A 50 -6.06 -13.88 -7.48
CA ARG A 50 -6.11 -15.08 -6.61
C ARG A 50 -4.75 -15.68 -6.26
N ARG A 51 -3.72 -15.37 -7.03
CA ARG A 51 -2.35 -15.81 -6.74
C ARG A 51 -1.76 -15.15 -5.50
N TRP A 52 -2.23 -13.92 -5.19
CA TRP A 52 -1.72 -13.10 -4.09
C TRP A 52 -2.71 -12.92 -2.96
N PHE A 53 -4.02 -13.01 -3.22
CA PHE A 53 -5.07 -12.78 -2.23
C PHE A 53 -5.90 -14.03 -1.98
N SER A 54 -5.83 -14.53 -0.76
CA SER A 54 -6.68 -15.61 -0.27
C SER A 54 -8.10 -15.13 0.02
N PRO A 55 -9.08 -16.02 0.22
CA PRO A 55 -10.42 -15.63 0.68
C PRO A 55 -10.42 -14.88 2.04
N ALA A 56 -9.42 -15.12 2.89
CA ALA A 56 -9.26 -14.39 4.15
C ALA A 56 -8.82 -12.95 3.91
N ASP A 57 -7.87 -12.75 2.97
CA ASP A 57 -7.39 -11.42 2.59
C ASP A 57 -8.52 -10.59 1.96
N LEU A 58 -9.35 -11.19 1.10
CA LEU A 58 -10.51 -10.50 0.51
C LEU A 58 -11.49 -10.01 1.59
N ARG A 59 -11.73 -10.79 2.65
CA ARG A 59 -12.55 -10.35 3.79
C ARG A 59 -11.91 -9.20 4.57
N ALA A 60 -10.59 -9.25 4.75
CA ALA A 60 -9.84 -8.18 5.43
C ALA A 60 -9.87 -6.87 4.62
N ILE A 61 -9.67 -6.96 3.31
CA ILE A 61 -9.80 -5.83 2.38
C ILE A 61 -11.20 -5.22 2.48
N ASP A 62 -12.24 -6.06 2.43
CA ASP A 62 -13.64 -5.60 2.51
C ASP A 62 -13.95 -4.93 3.86
N THR A 63 -13.41 -5.44 4.95
CA THR A 63 -13.53 -4.82 6.27
C THR A 63 -12.85 -3.45 6.31
N LEU A 64 -11.62 -3.34 5.81
CA LEU A 64 -10.88 -2.09 5.77
C LEU A 64 -11.59 -1.02 4.93
N LEU A 65 -12.12 -1.41 3.76
CA LEU A 65 -12.87 -0.52 2.88
C LEU A 65 -14.15 0.02 3.52
N ARG A 66 -14.83 -0.78 4.35
CA ARG A 66 -16.05 -0.34 5.05
C ARG A 66 -15.78 0.53 6.28
N GLU A 67 -14.76 0.19 7.05
CA GLU A 67 -14.51 0.84 8.34
C GLU A 67 -13.65 2.10 8.20
N ARG A 68 -12.64 2.05 7.38
CA ARG A 68 -11.62 3.10 7.26
C ARG A 68 -11.03 3.18 5.85
N PRO A 69 -11.81 3.55 4.83
CA PRO A 69 -11.30 3.65 3.47
C PRO A 69 -10.21 4.72 3.40
N SER A 70 -8.98 4.30 3.13
CA SER A 70 -7.83 5.18 2.96
C SER A 70 -6.85 4.53 1.98
N GLY A 71 -6.30 5.33 1.06
CA GLY A 71 -5.37 4.85 0.06
C GLY A 71 -5.48 5.54 -1.27
N TRP A 72 -5.06 4.85 -2.30
CA TRP A 72 -4.96 5.34 -3.67
C TRP A 72 -5.46 4.30 -4.65
N VAL A 73 -6.07 4.76 -5.75
CA VAL A 73 -6.54 3.91 -6.85
C VAL A 73 -5.95 4.36 -8.17
N ALA A 74 -5.79 3.42 -9.09
CA ALA A 74 -5.39 3.66 -10.46
C ALA A 74 -6.57 3.35 -11.38
N HIS A 75 -7.10 4.36 -12.05
CA HIS A 75 -8.11 4.21 -13.08
C HIS A 75 -7.49 4.28 -14.46
N ARG A 76 -8.05 3.57 -15.42
CA ARG A 76 -7.65 3.67 -16.82
C ARG A 76 -8.04 5.04 -17.37
N ARG A 77 -7.16 5.68 -18.17
CA ARG A 77 -7.45 7.03 -18.69
C ARG A 77 -8.51 7.08 -19.78
N ASP A 78 -8.56 6.06 -20.60
CA ASP A 78 -9.53 5.90 -21.68
C ASP A 78 -10.87 5.36 -21.18
N ASP A 79 -10.90 4.78 -19.98
CA ASP A 79 -12.12 4.33 -19.29
C ASP A 79 -11.96 4.53 -17.77
N ALA A 80 -12.43 5.65 -17.27
CA ALA A 80 -12.33 6.00 -15.85
C ALA A 80 -13.15 5.06 -14.94
N SER A 81 -14.03 4.23 -15.48
CA SER A 81 -14.76 3.21 -14.73
C SER A 81 -13.91 1.96 -14.47
N GLU A 82 -12.86 1.74 -15.27
CA GLU A 82 -11.97 0.60 -15.14
C GLU A 82 -10.87 0.87 -14.10
N LEU A 83 -10.96 0.22 -12.93
CA LEU A 83 -9.92 0.24 -11.91
C LEU A 83 -8.87 -0.82 -12.22
N VAL A 84 -7.62 -0.38 -12.38
CA VAL A 84 -6.47 -1.22 -12.78
C VAL A 84 -5.43 -1.41 -11.68
N GLY A 85 -5.59 -0.74 -10.55
CA GLY A 85 -4.72 -0.92 -9.39
C GLY A 85 -5.27 -0.22 -8.16
N PHE A 86 -4.84 -0.67 -7.00
CA PHE A 86 -5.16 -0.06 -5.71
C PHE A 86 -4.01 -0.20 -4.72
N LEU A 87 -3.94 0.71 -3.78
CA LEU A 87 -3.14 0.66 -2.56
C LEU A 87 -4.04 1.12 -1.42
N LEU A 88 -4.22 0.26 -0.42
CA LEU A 88 -4.94 0.58 0.81
C LEU A 88 -3.93 0.74 1.94
N ASP A 89 -4.06 1.80 2.70
CA ASP A 89 -3.26 2.03 3.89
C ASP A 89 -4.09 1.90 5.17
N ALA A 90 -3.44 1.49 6.27
CA ALA A 90 -4.05 1.33 7.58
C ALA A 90 -3.27 2.08 8.67
N PRO A 91 -3.96 2.57 9.73
CA PRO A 91 -3.28 3.18 10.86
C PRO A 91 -2.51 2.12 11.66
N MET A 92 -1.35 2.52 12.18
CA MET A 92 -0.54 1.74 13.11
C MET A 92 -0.74 2.25 14.55
N PRO A 93 -0.31 1.48 15.58
CA PRO A 93 -0.31 1.96 16.97
C PRO A 93 0.45 3.27 17.16
N ASP A 94 1.54 3.47 16.42
CA ASP A 94 2.21 4.76 16.28
C ASP A 94 1.45 5.63 15.26
N PRO A 95 0.83 6.75 15.67
CA PRO A 95 0.02 7.59 14.78
C PRO A 95 0.83 8.28 13.66
N LEU A 96 2.17 8.29 13.78
CA LEU A 96 3.08 8.83 12.76
C LEU A 96 3.56 7.76 11.76
N VAL A 97 3.07 6.53 11.88
CA VAL A 97 3.38 5.42 10.98
C VAL A 97 2.09 4.91 10.35
N ARG A 98 2.12 4.57 9.08
CA ARG A 98 1.02 3.87 8.41
C ARG A 98 1.52 2.61 7.74
N GLU A 99 0.68 1.60 7.72
CA GLU A 99 0.94 0.37 6.98
C GLU A 99 0.36 0.50 5.56
N VAL A 100 1.15 0.11 4.56
CA VAL A 100 0.63 -0.28 3.24
C VAL A 100 0.03 -1.67 3.43
N ALA A 101 -1.26 -1.71 3.79
CA ALA A 101 -1.93 -2.94 4.19
C ALA A 101 -2.18 -3.87 3.00
N TRP A 102 -2.65 -3.29 1.87
CA TRP A 102 -2.94 -4.05 0.66
C TRP A 102 -2.55 -3.26 -0.58
N MET A 103 -1.96 -3.93 -1.56
CA MET A 103 -1.69 -3.35 -2.87
C MET A 103 -1.88 -4.41 -3.95
N GLY A 104 -2.64 -4.06 -4.98
CA GLY A 104 -2.88 -4.92 -6.13
C GLY A 104 -2.83 -4.14 -7.43
N VAL A 105 -2.32 -4.79 -8.49
CA VAL A 105 -2.30 -4.26 -9.86
C VAL A 105 -2.77 -5.35 -10.80
N ASP A 106 -3.66 -4.99 -11.73
CA ASP A 106 -4.15 -5.89 -12.76
C ASP A 106 -2.98 -6.58 -13.46
N GLU A 107 -3.07 -7.91 -13.63
CA GLU A 107 -1.95 -8.73 -14.15
C GLU A 107 -1.45 -8.24 -15.52
N ALA A 108 -2.36 -7.77 -16.39
CA ALA A 108 -2.00 -7.26 -17.70
C ALA A 108 -1.19 -5.95 -17.67
N LEU A 109 -1.22 -5.24 -16.53
CA LEU A 109 -0.53 -3.97 -16.33
C LEU A 109 0.62 -4.06 -15.32
N GLN A 110 0.91 -5.24 -14.78
CA GLN A 110 2.11 -5.45 -13.97
C GLN A 110 3.38 -5.16 -14.80
N GLY A 111 4.41 -4.61 -14.14
CA GLY A 111 5.65 -4.18 -14.82
C GLY A 111 5.52 -2.90 -15.65
N ARG A 112 4.31 -2.29 -15.74
CA ARG A 112 4.06 -1.05 -16.50
C ARG A 112 4.02 0.22 -15.63
N GLY A 113 4.52 0.13 -14.38
CA GLY A 113 4.69 1.28 -13.49
C GLY A 113 3.47 1.65 -12.65
N VAL A 114 2.32 0.94 -12.75
CA VAL A 114 1.12 1.23 -11.96
C VAL A 114 1.41 1.13 -10.45
N GLY A 115 2.00 0.02 -10.00
CA GLY A 115 2.35 -0.16 -8.58
C GLY A 115 3.35 0.87 -8.07
N THR A 116 4.31 1.27 -8.92
CA THR A 116 5.23 2.37 -8.63
C THR A 116 4.48 3.68 -8.38
N ALA A 117 3.60 4.05 -9.30
CA ALA A 117 2.86 5.31 -9.20
C ALA A 117 1.91 5.34 -7.99
N LEU A 118 1.27 4.21 -7.65
CA LEU A 118 0.46 4.07 -6.44
C LEU A 118 1.30 4.30 -5.17
N LEU A 119 2.46 3.63 -5.09
CA LEU A 119 3.33 3.74 -3.92
C LEU A 119 3.96 5.13 -3.80
N ASP A 120 4.36 5.76 -4.92
CA ASP A 120 4.88 7.12 -4.94
C ASP A 120 3.83 8.11 -4.39
N ARG A 121 2.56 7.98 -4.77
CA ARG A 121 1.46 8.78 -4.21
C ARG A 121 1.25 8.55 -2.72
N ALA A 122 1.35 7.30 -2.26
CA ALA A 122 1.27 6.99 -0.83
C ALA A 122 2.43 7.64 -0.05
N ILE A 123 3.65 7.61 -0.59
CA ILE A 123 4.83 8.24 0.01
C ILE A 123 4.68 9.78 0.04
N GLU A 124 4.26 10.39 -1.07
CA GLU A 124 4.01 11.84 -1.15
C GLU A 124 2.92 12.26 -0.16
N GLY A 125 1.81 11.50 -0.10
CA GLY A 125 0.73 11.72 0.85
C GLY A 125 1.18 11.56 2.31
N ALA A 126 2.00 10.58 2.60
CA ALA A 126 2.60 10.37 3.93
C ALA A 126 3.48 11.57 4.33
N ALA A 127 4.31 12.07 3.42
CA ALA A 127 5.15 13.24 3.65
C ALA A 127 4.31 14.51 3.89
N ALA A 128 3.30 14.75 3.06
CA ALA A 128 2.38 15.88 3.21
C ALA A 128 1.56 15.81 4.49
N GLY A 129 1.22 14.60 4.94
CA GLY A 129 0.51 14.33 6.21
C GLY A 129 1.40 14.37 7.46
N GLY A 130 2.71 14.62 7.33
CA GLY A 130 3.65 14.67 8.45
C GLY A 130 3.94 13.31 9.06
N LEU A 131 3.73 12.22 8.32
CA LEU A 131 4.09 10.88 8.78
C LEU A 131 5.61 10.71 8.82
N ARG A 132 6.07 9.84 9.73
CA ARG A 132 7.48 9.52 9.94
C ARG A 132 7.93 8.32 9.11
N ALA A 133 7.03 7.38 8.88
CA ALA A 133 7.35 6.17 8.13
C ALA A 133 6.10 5.52 7.49
N LEU A 134 6.35 4.75 6.44
CA LEU A 134 5.47 3.72 5.94
C LEU A 134 6.05 2.35 6.26
N GLU A 135 5.19 1.41 6.63
CA GLU A 135 5.53 -0.01 6.79
C GLU A 135 4.76 -0.87 5.78
N VAL A 136 5.29 -2.03 5.48
CA VAL A 136 4.62 -3.07 4.70
C VAL A 136 5.03 -4.44 5.20
N SER A 137 4.08 -5.37 5.22
CA SER A 137 4.32 -6.77 5.58
C SER A 137 4.29 -7.64 4.32
N THR A 138 5.23 -8.58 4.20
CA THR A 138 5.29 -9.55 3.09
C THR A 138 5.88 -10.88 3.57
N VAL A 139 5.85 -11.90 2.72
CA VAL A 139 6.48 -13.19 3.01
C VAL A 139 8.00 -13.06 2.94
N ALA A 140 8.70 -13.48 3.99
CA ALA A 140 10.16 -13.41 4.07
C ALA A 140 10.84 -14.38 3.10
N ALA A 141 12.10 -14.09 2.76
CA ALA A 141 12.89 -14.98 1.90
C ALA A 141 13.13 -16.36 2.54
N SER A 142 13.23 -16.40 3.88
CA SER A 142 13.39 -17.64 4.65
C SER A 142 12.24 -18.65 4.50
N ALA A 143 11.05 -18.17 4.10
CA ALA A 143 9.91 -19.03 3.81
C ALA A 143 10.06 -19.86 2.52
N GLY A 144 11.09 -19.56 1.68
CA GLY A 144 11.33 -20.28 0.43
C GLY A 144 10.22 -20.12 -0.63
N TYR A 145 9.31 -19.15 -0.46
CA TYR A 145 8.16 -18.97 -1.33
C TYR A 145 8.47 -17.97 -2.45
N ALA A 146 8.92 -18.49 -3.59
CA ALA A 146 9.41 -17.71 -4.75
C ALA A 146 8.44 -16.61 -5.28
N PRO A 147 7.10 -16.76 -5.27
CA PRO A 147 6.20 -15.71 -5.78
C PRO A 147 6.38 -14.33 -5.15
N TYR A 148 6.88 -14.25 -3.91
CA TYR A 148 7.11 -12.98 -3.21
C TYR A 148 8.52 -12.39 -3.39
N GLU A 149 9.40 -13.03 -4.16
CA GLU A 149 10.73 -12.48 -4.45
C GLU A 149 10.65 -11.13 -5.19
N ALA A 150 9.82 -11.06 -6.23
CA ALA A 150 9.56 -9.81 -6.97
C ALA A 150 8.92 -8.73 -6.08
N THR A 151 8.06 -9.12 -5.14
CA THR A 151 7.43 -8.19 -4.18
C THR A 151 8.46 -7.58 -3.24
N ARG A 152 9.36 -8.39 -2.66
CA ARG A 152 10.46 -7.87 -1.81
C ARG A 152 11.38 -6.94 -2.60
N ALA A 153 11.82 -7.36 -3.79
CA ALA A 153 12.65 -6.54 -4.67
C ALA A 153 12.00 -5.20 -5.03
N PHE A 154 10.67 -5.21 -5.27
CA PHE A 154 9.91 -4.00 -5.56
C PHE A 154 9.99 -2.99 -4.39
N TYR A 155 9.76 -3.42 -3.15
CA TYR A 155 9.81 -2.54 -1.98
C TYR A 155 11.22 -2.06 -1.68
N HIS A 156 12.24 -2.94 -1.74
CA HIS A 156 13.64 -2.54 -1.57
C HIS A 156 14.06 -1.48 -2.60
N ALA A 157 13.69 -1.66 -3.87
CA ALA A 157 13.96 -0.67 -4.93
C ALA A 157 13.26 0.68 -4.70
N ARG A 158 12.30 0.76 -3.76
CA ARG A 158 11.59 1.97 -3.36
C ARG A 158 12.04 2.51 -2.00
N GLY A 159 13.20 2.05 -1.49
CA GLY A 159 13.81 2.52 -0.25
C GLY A 159 13.14 2.01 1.02
N PHE A 160 12.41 0.90 0.94
CA PHE A 160 12.02 0.15 2.12
C PHE A 160 13.18 -0.74 2.56
N GLU A 161 13.45 -0.77 3.85
CA GLU A 161 14.51 -1.57 4.48
C GLU A 161 13.87 -2.60 5.41
N ASP A 162 14.53 -3.75 5.58
CA ASP A 162 14.07 -4.81 6.48
C ASP A 162 14.07 -4.30 7.92
N LEU A 163 12.92 -4.38 8.59
CA LEU A 163 12.76 -3.96 9.98
C LEU A 163 12.83 -5.17 10.93
N LEU A 164 12.05 -6.20 10.66
CA LEU A 164 12.01 -7.42 11.47
C LEU A 164 11.47 -8.61 10.68
N ILE A 165 11.74 -9.81 11.18
CA ILE A 165 11.17 -11.06 10.70
C ILE A 165 10.45 -11.74 11.85
N ASP A 166 9.13 -11.99 11.67
CA ASP A 166 8.33 -12.84 12.56
C ASP A 166 8.28 -14.25 12.02
N ARG A 167 8.74 -15.21 12.81
CA ARG A 167 8.75 -16.61 12.44
C ARG A 167 7.35 -17.22 12.49
N ASP A 168 7.08 -18.11 11.52
CA ASP A 168 5.84 -18.90 11.46
C ASP A 168 4.55 -18.06 11.47
N TYR A 169 4.61 -16.81 11.03
CA TYR A 169 3.49 -15.86 11.12
C TYR A 169 2.29 -16.26 10.25
N TYR A 170 2.53 -16.63 9.00
CA TYR A 170 1.47 -16.99 8.06
C TYR A 170 1.08 -18.46 8.13
N TRP A 171 2.07 -19.33 8.27
CA TRP A 171 1.96 -20.79 8.42
C TRP A 171 3.30 -21.34 8.95
N PRO A 172 3.38 -22.60 9.40
CA PRO A 172 4.67 -23.19 9.80
C PRO A 172 5.72 -23.06 8.68
N GLY A 173 6.81 -22.34 8.94
CA GLY A 173 7.83 -21.97 7.96
C GLY A 173 7.47 -20.75 7.08
N GLY A 174 6.29 -20.19 7.24
CA GLY A 174 5.82 -19.00 6.54
C GLY A 174 6.13 -17.72 7.29
N ASP A 175 7.40 -17.33 7.34
CA ASP A 175 7.86 -16.15 8.06
C ASP A 175 7.34 -14.85 7.41
N ARG A 176 6.98 -13.86 8.25
CA ARG A 176 6.66 -12.51 7.83
C ARG A 176 7.92 -11.64 7.85
N LEU A 177 8.16 -10.90 6.77
CA LEU A 177 9.09 -9.78 6.74
C LEU A 177 8.30 -8.48 6.84
N VAL A 178 8.62 -7.65 7.82
CA VAL A 178 8.17 -6.26 7.90
C VAL A 178 9.28 -5.37 7.34
N LEU A 179 8.92 -4.53 6.36
CA LEU A 179 9.82 -3.53 5.81
C LEU A 179 9.33 -2.14 6.23
N ARG A 180 10.25 -1.21 6.42
CA ARG A 180 9.96 0.19 6.76
C ARG A 180 10.69 1.12 5.81
N ARG A 181 9.97 2.17 5.38
CA ARG A 181 10.54 3.31 4.68
C ARG A 181 10.38 4.57 5.53
N PRO A 182 11.47 5.22 5.97
CA PRO A 182 11.42 6.55 6.60
C PRO A 182 10.89 7.61 5.62
N ILE A 183 10.14 8.60 6.15
CA ILE A 183 9.52 9.68 5.37
C ILE A 183 10.08 11.04 5.85
N GLY A 184 10.36 11.93 4.89
CA GLY A 184 10.78 13.30 5.17
C GLY A 184 12.15 13.40 5.84
N ALA A 185 12.30 14.35 6.79
CA ALA A 185 13.53 14.56 7.54
C ALA A 185 13.95 13.39 8.44
N HIS A 186 13.09 12.39 8.60
CA HIS A 186 13.38 11.14 9.32
C HIS A 186 14.00 10.06 8.42
N ALA A 187 14.16 10.32 7.11
CA ALA A 187 15.00 9.47 6.27
C ALA A 187 16.45 9.58 6.77
N LEU A 188 17.04 8.44 7.17
CA LEU A 188 18.44 8.39 7.60
C LEU A 188 19.31 8.97 6.49
N ARG A 189 20.15 9.95 6.85
CA ARG A 189 21.16 10.44 5.93
C ARG A 189 22.18 9.33 5.69
N PRO A 190 22.82 9.26 4.50
CA PRO A 190 23.84 8.25 4.22
C PRO A 190 25.00 8.24 5.24
N GLU A 191 25.23 9.38 5.94
CA GLU A 191 26.23 9.55 6.97
C GLU A 191 25.85 8.97 8.35
N ASP A 192 24.60 8.53 8.54
CA ASP A 192 24.11 7.95 9.81
C ASP A 192 24.17 6.40 9.82
N ARG A 193 24.82 5.77 8.83
CA ARG A 193 25.00 4.32 8.69
C ARG A 193 26.37 3.85 9.16
#